data_34baa07f6ef523829f88f89c9972eeaa
#
_entry.id   34baa07f6ef523829f88f89c9972eeaa
#
_cell.length_a   1.000
_cell.length_b   1.000
_cell.length_c   1.000
_cell.angle_alpha   90.00
_cell.angle_beta   90.00
_cell.angle_gamma   90.00
#
_symmetry.space_group_name_H-M   'P 1'
#
loop_
_entity.id
_entity.type
_entity.pdbx_description
1 polymer ?
#
loop_
_entity_poly.entity_id
_entity_poly.type
_entity_poly.pdbx_seq_one_letter_code
_entity_poly.pdbx_strand_id
1 'polypeptide(L)'
;MDEKEGKVLSKEIMKSLLPVLRESNRYVIFEIISKKQLNNKEVKKSLEKEILGFLGMLEFAKSSFKLINFQKNGGIIKVNRKYLSKIKAALVLINNMEKEKIAVKSLYVSGILKKAKSRL
;
A
#
# COMPACT_ATOMS: atom_id res chain seq x y z
N MET A 1 -16.05 18.57 -25.36
CA MET A 1 -16.36 17.77 -24.19
C MET A 1 -15.88 18.50 -22.95
N ASP A 2 -16.75 18.75 -21.98
CA ASP A 2 -16.31 19.40 -20.77
C ASP A 2 -15.66 18.40 -19.80
N GLU A 3 -15.02 18.90 -18.76
CA GLU A 3 -14.34 18.06 -17.77
C GLU A 3 -15.28 17.09 -17.06
N LYS A 4 -16.53 17.51 -16.89
CA LYS A 4 -17.53 16.72 -16.19
C LYS A 4 -17.94 15.48 -16.99
N GLU A 5 -18.10 15.63 -18.30
CA GLU A 5 -18.41 14.49 -19.18
C GLU A 5 -17.26 13.52 -19.26
N GLY A 6 -16.03 14.02 -19.34
CA GLY A 6 -14.83 13.17 -19.34
C GLY A 6 -14.70 12.35 -18.07
N LYS A 7 -15.01 12.94 -16.91
CA LYS A 7 -14.96 12.23 -15.63
C LYS A 7 -16.05 11.17 -15.52
N VAL A 8 -17.25 11.43 -16.01
CA VAL A 8 -18.36 10.46 -16.01
C VAL A 8 -18.01 9.26 -16.89
N LEU A 9 -17.50 9.50 -18.09
CA LEU A 9 -17.10 8.45 -19.01
C LEU A 9 -15.98 7.59 -18.42
N SER A 10 -14.99 8.22 -17.78
CA SER A 10 -13.91 7.52 -17.11
C SER A 10 -14.42 6.61 -15.98
N LYS A 11 -15.36 7.09 -15.20
CA LYS A 11 -15.99 6.32 -14.13
C LYS A 11 -16.75 5.11 -14.67
N GLU A 12 -17.49 5.28 -15.77
CA GLU A 12 -18.24 4.19 -16.38
C GLU A 12 -17.33 3.11 -16.95
N ILE A 13 -16.25 3.53 -17.61
CA ILE A 13 -15.23 2.60 -18.11
C ILE A 13 -14.62 1.82 -16.94
N MET A 14 -14.27 2.51 -15.86
CA MET A 14 -13.75 1.91 -14.65
C MET A 14 -14.72 0.92 -14.04
N LYS A 15 -16.01 1.26 -13.98
CA LYS A 15 -17.03 0.36 -13.47
C LYS A 15 -17.15 -0.92 -14.28
N SER A 16 -17.05 -0.83 -15.60
CA SER A 16 -17.13 -2.01 -16.46
C SER A 16 -15.93 -2.96 -16.26
N LEU A 17 -14.80 -2.41 -15.84
CA LEU A 17 -13.61 -3.20 -15.53
C LEU A 17 -13.52 -3.64 -14.08
N LEU A 18 -14.38 -3.09 -13.21
CA LEU A 18 -14.33 -3.28 -11.76
C LEU A 18 -14.41 -4.72 -11.28
N PRO A 19 -15.19 -5.65 -11.88
CA PRO A 19 -15.18 -7.03 -11.41
C PRO A 19 -13.78 -7.63 -11.40
N VAL A 20 -12.97 -7.31 -12.40
CA VAL A 20 -11.58 -7.77 -12.48
C VAL A 20 -10.68 -7.02 -11.51
N LEU A 21 -10.88 -5.71 -11.35
CA LEU A 21 -10.05 -4.85 -10.52
C LEU A 21 -10.33 -5.02 -9.02
N ARG A 22 -11.61 -5.16 -8.65
CA ARG A 22 -12.00 -5.31 -7.24
C ARG A 22 -11.48 -6.58 -6.59
N GLU A 23 -11.47 -7.66 -7.33
CA GLU A 23 -10.98 -8.95 -6.84
C GLU A 23 -9.49 -8.95 -6.63
N SER A 24 -8.82 -7.89 -7.09
CA SER A 24 -7.37 -7.79 -7.08
C SER A 24 -6.78 -7.14 -5.84
N ASN A 25 -7.60 -6.52 -4.99
CA ASN A 25 -7.07 -5.79 -3.84
C ASN A 25 -6.82 -6.69 -2.64
N ARG A 26 -5.70 -6.44 -1.98
CA ARG A 26 -5.33 -7.08 -0.71
C ARG A 26 -4.87 -6.01 0.27
N TYR A 27 -5.11 -6.26 1.54
CA TYR A 27 -4.73 -5.37 2.62
C TYR A 27 -3.71 -6.07 3.49
N VAL A 28 -2.52 -5.48 3.54
CA VAL A 28 -1.40 -6.03 4.32
C VAL A 28 -1.29 -5.27 5.62
N ILE A 29 -1.42 -5.98 6.73
CA ILE A 29 -1.17 -5.41 8.03
C ILE A 29 0.31 -5.62 8.32
N PHE A 30 1.01 -4.53 8.63
CA PHE A 30 2.44 -4.58 8.89
C PHE A 30 2.78 -3.85 10.17
N GLU A 31 3.95 -4.15 10.69
CA GLU A 31 4.52 -3.50 11.86
C GLU A 31 5.94 -3.06 11.53
N ILE A 32 6.29 -1.87 11.98
CA ILE A 32 7.66 -1.39 11.88
C ILE A 32 8.31 -1.52 13.25
N ILE A 33 9.35 -2.30 13.32
CA ILE A 33 10.13 -2.48 14.54
C ILE A 33 11.19 -1.38 14.57
N SER A 34 11.04 -0.44 15.47
CA SER A 34 11.93 0.73 15.59
C SER A 34 12.04 1.14 17.06
N LYS A 35 13.15 1.75 17.42
CA LYS A 35 13.36 2.30 18.76
C LYS A 35 12.50 3.52 19.02
N LYS A 36 12.13 4.25 17.98
CA LYS A 36 11.31 5.45 18.06
C LYS A 36 9.94 5.20 17.45
N GLN A 37 8.93 5.91 17.96
CA GLN A 37 7.65 5.96 17.31
C GLN A 37 7.78 6.87 16.08
N LEU A 38 7.39 6.36 14.92
CA LEU A 38 7.55 7.06 13.67
C LEU A 38 6.34 7.91 13.32
N ASN A 39 6.57 9.01 12.60
CA ASN A 39 5.53 9.92 12.16
C ASN A 39 4.84 9.35 10.92
N ASN A 40 3.50 9.44 10.91
CA ASN A 40 2.66 8.93 9.82
C ASN A 40 3.08 9.46 8.43
N LYS A 41 3.27 10.78 8.33
CA LYS A 41 3.63 11.40 7.05
C LYS A 41 4.99 10.95 6.53
N GLU A 42 5.95 10.83 7.43
CA GLU A 42 7.30 10.45 7.08
C GLU A 42 7.38 8.98 6.70
N VAL A 43 6.63 8.12 7.41
CA VAL A 43 6.51 6.70 7.07
C VAL A 43 5.90 6.52 5.70
N LYS A 44 4.83 7.26 5.41
CA LYS A 44 4.18 7.22 4.09
C LYS A 44 5.15 7.55 2.98
N LYS A 45 5.88 8.66 3.11
CA LYS A 45 6.87 9.07 2.11
C LYS A 45 7.98 8.05 1.95
N SER A 46 8.50 7.54 3.06
CA SER A 46 9.60 6.59 3.04
C SER A 46 9.18 5.27 2.41
N LEU A 47 8.00 4.74 2.77
CA LEU A 47 7.48 3.52 2.18
C LEU A 47 7.27 3.67 0.68
N GLU A 48 6.62 4.75 0.25
CA GLU A 48 6.38 4.99 -1.16
C GLU A 48 7.69 5.08 -1.94
N LYS A 49 8.67 5.80 -1.40
CA LYS A 49 9.98 5.95 -2.03
C LYS A 49 10.71 4.62 -2.16
N GLU A 50 10.74 3.82 -1.10
CA GLU A 50 11.44 2.54 -1.10
C GLU A 50 10.75 1.53 -2.03
N ILE A 51 9.44 1.44 -1.98
CA ILE A 51 8.68 0.54 -2.84
C ILE A 51 8.82 0.97 -4.31
N LEU A 52 8.75 2.28 -4.58
CA LEU A 52 8.96 2.82 -5.92
C LEU A 52 10.35 2.47 -6.44
N GLY A 53 11.37 2.61 -5.60
CA GLY A 53 12.73 2.24 -5.97
C GLY A 53 12.89 0.78 -6.30
N PHE A 54 12.14 -0.08 -5.62
CA PHE A 54 12.15 -1.52 -5.86
C PHE A 54 11.45 -1.94 -7.14
N LEU A 55 10.24 -1.41 -7.35
CA LEU A 55 9.38 -1.83 -8.44
C LEU A 55 9.61 -1.06 -9.74
N GLY A 56 10.08 0.19 -9.62
CA GLY A 56 10.07 1.12 -10.73
C GLY A 56 8.71 1.79 -10.89
N MET A 57 8.69 2.88 -11.61
CA MET A 57 7.51 3.74 -11.72
C MET A 57 6.29 3.01 -12.30
N LEU A 58 6.48 2.25 -13.38
CA LEU A 58 5.37 1.57 -14.04
C LEU A 58 4.75 0.49 -13.17
N GLU A 59 5.58 -0.37 -12.58
CA GLU A 59 5.10 -1.44 -11.70
C GLU A 59 4.47 -0.89 -10.42
N PHE A 60 5.05 0.17 -9.86
CA PHE A 60 4.50 0.84 -8.69
C PHE A 60 3.09 1.37 -8.99
N ALA A 61 2.90 2.02 -10.15
CA ALA A 61 1.60 2.53 -10.54
C ALA A 61 0.58 1.40 -10.71
N LYS A 62 0.98 0.29 -11.32
CA LYS A 62 0.11 -0.88 -11.50
C LYS A 62 -0.23 -1.57 -10.18
N SER A 63 0.64 -1.47 -9.19
CA SER A 63 0.43 -2.12 -7.89
C SER A 63 -0.70 -1.50 -7.08
N SER A 64 -1.11 -0.29 -7.41
CA SER A 64 -2.11 0.48 -6.65
C SER A 64 -1.75 0.60 -5.16
N PHE A 65 -0.47 0.67 -4.87
CA PHE A 65 0.03 0.79 -3.50
C PHE A 65 -0.52 2.03 -2.81
N LYS A 66 -1.06 1.85 -1.61
CA LYS A 66 -1.55 2.95 -0.80
C LYS A 66 -1.46 2.61 0.67
N LEU A 67 -0.90 3.51 1.46
CA LEU A 67 -0.94 3.40 2.92
C LEU A 67 -2.29 3.89 3.40
N ILE A 68 -3.10 2.99 3.94
CA ILE A 68 -4.45 3.29 4.41
C ILE A 68 -4.41 3.94 5.79
N ASN A 69 -3.63 3.36 6.69
CA ASN A 69 -3.57 3.80 8.07
C ASN A 69 -2.21 3.44 8.67
N PHE A 70 -1.75 4.26 9.59
CA PHE A 70 -0.52 4.00 10.33
C PHE A 70 -0.61 4.65 11.70
N GLN A 71 -0.47 3.85 12.75
CA GLN A 71 -0.44 4.33 14.13
C GLN A 71 0.32 3.35 15.01
N LYS A 72 1.03 3.87 16.01
CA LYS A 72 1.80 3.04 16.95
C LYS A 72 2.73 2.05 16.24
N ASN A 73 3.40 2.52 15.19
CA ASN A 73 4.32 1.74 14.36
C ASN A 73 3.69 0.55 13.66
N GLY A 74 2.37 0.52 13.55
CA GLY A 74 1.63 -0.48 12.79
C GLY A 74 0.73 0.17 11.77
N GLY A 75 0.50 -0.50 10.65
CA GLY A 75 -0.31 0.08 9.59
C GLY A 75 -0.93 -0.93 8.66
N ILE A 76 -1.70 -0.41 7.72
CA ILE A 76 -2.37 -1.19 6.68
C ILE A 76 -1.99 -0.62 5.32
N ILE A 77 -1.52 -1.48 4.44
CA ILE A 77 -1.21 -1.15 3.05
C ILE A 77 -2.21 -1.85 2.15
N LYS A 78 -2.78 -1.09 1.21
CA LYS A 78 -3.60 -1.63 0.14
C LYS A 78 -2.71 -1.86 -1.07
N VAL A 79 -2.85 -3.02 -1.70
CA VAL A 79 -2.06 -3.36 -2.88
C VAL A 79 -2.86 -4.30 -3.78
N ASN A 80 -2.60 -4.25 -5.09
CA ASN A 80 -3.17 -5.19 -6.04
C ASN A 80 -2.62 -6.58 -5.76
N ARG A 81 -3.50 -7.58 -5.77
CA ARG A 81 -3.15 -8.99 -5.50
C ARG A 81 -1.96 -9.48 -6.32
N LYS A 82 -1.88 -9.07 -7.58
CA LYS A 82 -0.80 -9.48 -8.48
C LYS A 82 0.57 -9.03 -8.00
N TYR A 83 0.61 -7.96 -7.22
CA TYR A 83 1.86 -7.37 -6.73
C TYR A 83 2.12 -7.67 -5.26
N LEU A 84 1.25 -8.45 -4.63
CA LEU A 84 1.36 -8.76 -3.20
C LEU A 84 2.73 -9.35 -2.83
N SER A 85 3.18 -10.36 -3.56
CA SER A 85 4.47 -11.00 -3.28
C SER A 85 5.64 -10.03 -3.45
N LYS A 86 5.60 -9.20 -4.49
CA LYS A 86 6.64 -8.20 -4.74
C LYS A 86 6.68 -7.14 -3.65
N ILE A 87 5.50 -6.68 -3.21
CA ILE A 87 5.40 -5.68 -2.14
C ILE A 87 5.90 -6.27 -0.82
N LYS A 88 5.50 -7.49 -0.49
CA LYS A 88 5.97 -8.16 0.74
C LYS A 88 7.48 -8.32 0.74
N ALA A 89 8.05 -8.71 -0.39
CA ALA A 89 9.50 -8.83 -0.53
C ALA A 89 10.20 -7.48 -0.36
N ALA A 90 9.63 -6.44 -0.98
CA ALA A 90 10.17 -5.08 -0.85
C ALA A 90 10.14 -4.59 0.60
N LEU A 91 9.05 -4.86 1.33
CA LEU A 91 8.93 -4.48 2.74
C LEU A 91 10.04 -5.11 3.60
N VAL A 92 10.33 -6.38 3.37
CA VAL A 92 11.38 -7.08 4.12
C VAL A 92 12.75 -6.44 3.89
N LEU A 93 12.99 -5.89 2.72
CA LEU A 93 14.27 -5.31 2.36
C LEU A 93 14.46 -3.88 2.87
N ILE A 94 13.40 -3.24 3.36
CA ILE A 94 13.52 -1.92 3.97
C ILE A 94 14.15 -2.07 5.36
N ASN A 95 15.34 -1.50 5.54
CA ASN A 95 16.07 -1.60 6.79
C ASN A 95 16.41 -0.26 7.42
N ASN A 96 16.10 0.84 6.75
CA ASN A 96 16.34 2.18 7.25
C ASN A 96 15.14 3.08 6.94
N MET A 97 14.79 3.92 7.89
CA MET A 97 13.76 4.93 7.71
C MET A 97 14.13 6.12 8.60
N GLU A 98 14.27 7.30 7.99
CA GLU A 98 14.64 8.53 8.71
C GLU A 98 15.93 8.38 9.53
N LYS A 99 16.95 7.76 8.94
CA LYS A 99 18.25 7.54 9.58
C LYS A 99 18.21 6.56 10.76
N GLU A 100 17.05 5.94 11.01
CA GLU A 100 16.90 4.91 12.04
C GLU A 100 16.93 3.52 11.40
N LYS A 101 17.56 2.59 12.06
CA LYS A 101 17.48 1.18 11.66
C LYS A 101 16.15 0.64 12.06
N ILE A 102 15.45 0.05 11.10
CA ILE A 102 14.13 -0.51 11.31
C ILE A 102 14.03 -1.89 10.67
N ALA A 103 12.97 -2.61 11.04
CA ALA A 103 12.55 -3.81 10.33
C ALA A 103 11.04 -3.71 10.09
N VAL A 104 10.61 -4.10 8.90
CA VAL A 104 9.18 -4.12 8.56
C VAL A 104 8.73 -5.58 8.53
N LYS A 105 7.70 -5.88 9.31
CA LYS A 105 7.15 -7.22 9.42
C LYS A 105 5.70 -7.25 8.95
N SER A 106 5.39 -8.13 8.01
CA SER A 106 4.01 -8.38 7.60
C SER A 106 3.37 -9.32 8.60
N LEU A 107 2.25 -8.91 9.19
CA LEU A 107 1.57 -9.69 10.21
C LEU A 107 0.39 -10.49 9.66
N TYR A 108 -0.36 -9.90 8.74
CA TYR A 108 -1.60 -10.48 8.25
C TYR A 108 -1.97 -9.91 6.89
N VAL A 109 -2.58 -10.72 6.04
CA VAL A 109 -3.09 -10.27 4.74
C VAL A 109 -4.57 -10.61 4.66
N SER A 110 -5.38 -9.63 4.27
CA SER A 110 -6.82 -9.81 4.12
C SER A 110 -7.31 -9.25 2.79
N GLY A 111 -8.34 -9.87 2.24
CA GLY A 111 -9.04 -9.32 1.07
C GLY A 111 -10.09 -8.29 1.46
N ILE A 112 -10.36 -8.11 2.75
CA ILE A 112 -11.40 -7.22 3.27
C ILE A 112 -10.80 -6.22 4.24
N LEU A 113 -10.97 -4.92 3.95
CA LEU A 113 -10.42 -3.83 4.76
C LEU A 113 -10.92 -3.87 6.21
N LYS A 114 -12.20 -4.17 6.41
CA LYS A 114 -12.79 -4.23 7.76
C LYS A 114 -12.07 -5.26 8.63
N LYS A 115 -11.75 -6.42 8.08
CA LYS A 115 -11.01 -7.46 8.80
C LYS A 115 -9.58 -7.01 9.11
N ALA A 116 -8.95 -6.33 8.16
CA ALA A 116 -7.61 -5.79 8.38
C ALA A 116 -7.60 -4.77 9.52
N LYS A 117 -8.56 -3.86 9.54
CA LYS A 117 -8.68 -2.86 10.61
C LYS A 117 -8.90 -3.50 11.98
N SER A 118 -9.64 -4.59 12.05
CA SER A 118 -9.91 -5.25 13.33
C SER A 118 -8.66 -5.92 13.92
N ARG A 119 -7.65 -6.18 13.09
CA ARG A 119 -6.38 -6.78 13.53
C ARG A 119 -5.35 -5.75 13.97
N LEU A 120 -5.59 -4.50 13.64
CA LEU A 120 -4.69 -3.42 13.98
C LEU A 120 -4.99 -2.89 15.40
#